data_d532bcd01acf7ea6d8b462398792d068
#
_entry.id   d532bcd01acf7ea6d8b462398792d068
#
_cell.length_a   1.000
_cell.length_b   1.000
_cell.length_c   1.000
_cell.angle_alpha   90.00
_cell.angle_beta   90.00
_cell.angle_gamma   90.00
#
_symmetry.space_group_name_H-M   'P 1'
#
loop_
_entity.id
_entity.type
_entity.pdbx_description
1 polymer ?
#
loop_
_entity_poly.entity_id
_entity_poly.type
_entity_poly.pdbx_seq_one_letter_code
_entity_poly.pdbx_strand_id
1 'polypeptide(L)'
;MKNDSSRFGHIIQLFTVLLTAILISLFFAALVLVGKIQGTARVVNYAGLVRGKTQRIVKLEISGTPEDDLLGDVASYIEGLRFGSSELDLVRLDNADFQTKMTALSSEFDDLRNELILVRQRGYTETAIIAKSEHFFQTCDEATNLAEVYSQKRATALDFLEKVVL
;
A
#
# COMPACT_ATOMS: atom_id res chain seq x y z
N MET A 1 -40.57 -24.70 -43.94
CA MET A 1 -40.73 -24.43 -42.50
C MET A 1 -39.77 -25.16 -41.58
N LYS A 2 -39.11 -26.27 -41.97
CA LYS A 2 -38.20 -27.03 -41.07
C LYS A 2 -36.78 -26.41 -40.92
N ASN A 3 -36.38 -25.53 -41.83
CA ASN A 3 -35.04 -24.90 -41.86
C ASN A 3 -34.90 -23.65 -40.95
N ASP A 4 -36.00 -22.98 -40.64
CA ASP A 4 -35.97 -21.72 -39.85
C ASP A 4 -35.87 -22.00 -38.35
N SER A 5 -36.48 -23.10 -37.86
CA SER A 5 -36.36 -23.49 -36.43
C SER A 5 -34.96 -23.95 -36.05
N SER A 6 -34.21 -24.56 -36.98
CA SER A 6 -32.80 -24.96 -36.75
C SER A 6 -31.86 -23.74 -36.69
N ARG A 7 -32.06 -22.76 -37.60
CA ARG A 7 -31.29 -21.51 -37.59
C ARG A 7 -31.55 -20.67 -36.35
N PHE A 8 -32.80 -20.60 -35.90
CA PHE A 8 -33.17 -19.91 -34.67
C PHE A 8 -32.54 -20.57 -33.43
N GLY A 9 -32.52 -21.91 -33.38
CA GLY A 9 -31.82 -22.64 -32.30
C GLY A 9 -30.33 -22.35 -32.25
N HIS A 10 -29.64 -22.33 -33.39
CA HIS A 10 -28.22 -21.99 -33.45
C HIS A 10 -27.91 -20.55 -33.01
N ILE A 11 -28.78 -19.58 -33.37
CA ILE A 11 -28.61 -18.19 -32.96
C ILE A 11 -28.74 -18.05 -31.42
N ILE A 12 -29.75 -18.69 -30.83
CA ILE A 12 -29.93 -18.70 -29.36
C ILE A 12 -28.71 -19.33 -28.68
N GLN A 13 -28.25 -20.47 -29.18
CA GLN A 13 -27.08 -21.15 -28.62
C GLN A 13 -25.84 -20.28 -28.70
N LEU A 14 -25.58 -19.64 -29.85
CA LEU A 14 -24.46 -18.73 -30.03
C LEU A 14 -24.54 -17.54 -29.05
N PHE A 15 -25.74 -16.96 -28.92
CA PHE A 15 -25.96 -15.85 -27.98
C PHE A 15 -25.73 -16.25 -26.53
N THR A 16 -26.21 -17.43 -26.13
CA THR A 16 -26.01 -17.96 -24.78
C THR A 16 -24.53 -18.21 -24.49
N VAL A 17 -23.78 -18.80 -25.43
CA VAL A 17 -22.34 -19.03 -25.30
C VAL A 17 -21.59 -17.69 -25.17
N LEU A 18 -21.94 -16.71 -26.00
CA LEU A 18 -21.33 -15.39 -25.95
C LEU A 18 -21.60 -14.69 -24.60
N LEU A 19 -22.85 -14.71 -24.16
CA LEU A 19 -23.24 -14.13 -22.85
C LEU A 19 -22.50 -14.79 -21.69
N THR A 20 -22.43 -16.13 -21.70
CA THR A 20 -21.67 -16.87 -20.67
C THR A 20 -20.20 -16.52 -20.67
N ALA A 21 -19.57 -16.39 -21.86
CA ALA A 21 -18.17 -15.99 -21.98
C ALA A 21 -17.91 -14.57 -21.43
N ILE A 22 -18.84 -13.63 -21.69
CA ILE A 22 -18.77 -12.27 -21.14
C ILE A 22 -18.89 -12.29 -19.62
N LEU A 23 -19.84 -13.03 -19.04
CA LEU A 23 -20.01 -13.14 -17.59
C LEU A 23 -18.78 -13.75 -16.90
N ILE A 24 -18.20 -14.78 -17.48
CA ILE A 24 -16.96 -15.39 -16.97
C ILE A 24 -15.82 -14.37 -17.00
N SER A 25 -15.67 -13.64 -18.10
CA SER A 25 -14.64 -12.60 -18.24
C SER A 25 -14.78 -11.49 -17.20
N LEU A 26 -16.01 -11.00 -16.98
CA LEU A 26 -16.32 -9.99 -15.96
C LEU A 26 -16.03 -10.50 -14.55
N PHE A 27 -16.37 -11.77 -14.26
CA PHE A 27 -16.06 -12.39 -12.97
C PHE A 27 -14.54 -12.41 -12.69
N PHE A 28 -13.72 -12.84 -13.66
CA PHE A 28 -12.27 -12.82 -13.50
C PHE A 28 -11.71 -11.39 -13.37
N ALA A 29 -12.24 -10.43 -14.12
CA ALA A 29 -11.86 -9.03 -14.00
C ALA A 29 -12.15 -8.48 -12.59
N ALA A 30 -13.30 -8.81 -12.01
CA ALA A 30 -13.67 -8.44 -10.66
C ALA A 30 -12.71 -9.05 -9.62
N LEU A 31 -12.36 -10.34 -9.73
CA LEU A 31 -11.41 -11.00 -8.83
C LEU A 31 -10.03 -10.33 -8.84
N VAL A 32 -9.52 -10.00 -10.03
CA VAL A 32 -8.24 -9.28 -10.17
C VAL A 32 -8.30 -7.90 -9.52
N LEU A 33 -9.41 -7.19 -9.69
CA LEU A 33 -9.58 -5.85 -9.12
C LEU A 33 -9.69 -5.88 -7.59
N VAL A 34 -10.43 -6.85 -7.03
CA VAL A 34 -10.51 -7.07 -5.56
C VAL A 34 -9.11 -7.33 -4.98
N GLY A 35 -8.32 -8.21 -5.60
CA GLY A 35 -6.96 -8.48 -5.16
C GLY A 35 -6.07 -7.22 -5.17
N LYS A 36 -6.20 -6.35 -6.18
CA LYS A 36 -5.47 -5.08 -6.24
C LYS A 36 -5.89 -4.11 -5.13
N ILE A 37 -7.17 -4.04 -4.77
CA ILE A 37 -7.66 -3.19 -3.69
C ILE A 37 -7.11 -3.67 -2.34
N GLN A 38 -7.16 -4.97 -2.07
CA GLN A 38 -6.61 -5.54 -0.85
C GLN A 38 -5.10 -5.25 -0.71
N GLY A 39 -4.34 -5.37 -1.81
CA GLY A 39 -2.93 -5.02 -1.83
C GLY A 39 -2.67 -3.55 -1.52
N THR A 40 -3.46 -2.62 -2.06
CA THR A 40 -3.30 -1.18 -1.79
C THR A 40 -3.70 -0.80 -0.37
N ALA A 41 -4.74 -1.41 0.20
CA ALA A 41 -5.14 -1.19 1.59
C ALA A 41 -4.05 -1.63 2.57
N ARG A 42 -3.35 -2.72 2.25
CA ARG A 42 -2.20 -3.19 3.05
C ARG A 42 -1.05 -2.20 3.01
N VAL A 43 -0.75 -1.61 1.86
CA VAL A 43 0.26 -0.55 1.73
C VAL A 43 -0.06 0.63 2.65
N VAL A 44 -1.32 1.10 2.68
CA VAL A 44 -1.77 2.16 3.61
C VAL A 44 -1.51 1.79 5.06
N ASN A 45 -1.86 0.55 5.45
CA ASN A 45 -1.63 0.06 6.81
C ASN A 45 -0.14 0.06 7.18
N TYR A 46 0.73 -0.45 6.30
CA TYR A 46 2.17 -0.49 6.57
C TYR A 46 2.81 0.91 6.59
N ALA A 47 2.34 1.85 5.77
CA ALA A 47 2.76 3.25 5.86
C ALA A 47 2.42 3.84 7.24
N GLY A 48 1.22 3.56 7.77
CA GLY A 48 0.83 3.90 9.13
C GLY A 48 1.68 3.21 10.21
N LEU A 49 2.07 1.94 10.01
CA LEU A 49 2.96 1.21 10.91
C LEU A 49 4.38 1.81 10.95
N VAL A 50 4.93 2.23 9.81
CA VAL A 50 6.22 2.95 9.75
C VAL A 50 6.15 4.18 10.63
N ARG A 51 5.12 5.02 10.48
CA ARG A 51 4.91 6.22 11.29
C ARG A 51 4.82 5.88 12.78
N GLY A 52 3.93 4.97 13.16
CA GLY A 52 3.67 4.64 14.56
C GLY A 52 4.85 3.98 15.26
N LYS A 53 5.51 3.02 14.59
CA LYS A 53 6.69 2.35 15.16
C LYS A 53 7.87 3.30 15.31
N THR A 54 8.10 4.20 14.36
CA THR A 54 9.18 5.19 14.47
C THR A 54 8.97 6.14 15.65
N GLN A 55 7.76 6.63 15.89
CA GLN A 55 7.43 7.43 17.06
C GLN A 55 7.66 6.64 18.37
N ARG A 56 7.32 5.35 18.37
CA ARG A 56 7.60 4.46 19.50
C ARG A 56 9.10 4.31 19.74
N ILE A 57 9.90 4.09 18.70
CA ILE A 57 11.36 4.00 18.78
C ILE A 57 11.95 5.24 19.44
N VAL A 58 11.60 6.43 18.94
CA VAL A 58 12.09 7.71 19.46
C VAL A 58 11.70 7.89 20.93
N LYS A 59 10.46 7.60 21.29
CA LYS A 59 9.97 7.66 22.67
C LYS A 59 10.75 6.74 23.61
N LEU A 60 11.00 5.49 23.19
CA LEU A 60 11.75 4.51 23.99
C LEU A 60 13.22 4.91 24.13
N GLU A 61 13.83 5.43 23.08
CA GLU A 61 15.18 5.94 23.11
C GLU A 61 15.35 7.09 24.11
N ILE A 62 14.44 8.08 24.06
CA ILE A 62 14.44 9.23 24.96
C ILE A 62 14.22 8.79 26.43
N SER A 63 13.42 7.74 26.64
CA SER A 63 13.17 7.19 27.98
C SER A 63 14.29 6.27 28.51
N GLY A 64 15.34 6.03 27.73
CA GLY A 64 16.46 5.17 28.11
C GLY A 64 16.17 3.67 28.05
N THR A 65 15.14 3.27 27.31
CA THR A 65 14.74 1.86 27.12
C THR A 65 14.72 1.51 25.62
N PRO A 66 15.87 1.56 24.92
CA PRO A 66 15.93 1.35 23.46
C PRO A 66 15.48 -0.06 23.07
N GLU A 67 14.84 -0.17 21.90
CA GLU A 67 14.31 -1.41 21.36
C GLU A 67 14.77 -1.55 19.89
N ASP A 68 15.96 -2.12 19.69
CA ASP A 68 16.65 -2.16 18.40
C ASP A 68 15.92 -3.03 17.35
N ASP A 69 15.18 -4.05 17.78
CA ASP A 69 14.40 -4.90 16.86
C ASP A 69 13.36 -4.09 16.06
N LEU A 70 12.79 -3.04 16.68
CA LEU A 70 11.84 -2.15 15.99
C LEU A 70 12.50 -1.38 14.83
N LEU A 71 13.79 -1.09 14.92
CA LEU A 71 14.53 -0.43 13.83
C LEU A 71 14.61 -1.34 12.60
N GLY A 72 14.86 -2.63 12.81
CA GLY A 72 14.84 -3.64 11.75
C GLY A 72 13.48 -3.78 11.10
N ASP A 73 12.41 -3.83 11.89
CA ASP A 73 11.04 -3.88 11.41
C ASP A 73 10.72 -2.68 10.51
N VAL A 74 11.00 -1.46 10.98
CA VAL A 74 10.69 -0.23 10.23
C VAL A 74 11.49 -0.18 8.92
N ALA A 75 12.77 -0.56 8.94
CA ALA A 75 13.60 -0.64 7.74
C ALA A 75 12.98 -1.61 6.71
N SER A 76 12.58 -2.81 7.15
CA SER A 76 11.92 -3.82 6.31
C SER A 76 10.60 -3.32 5.73
N TYR A 77 9.79 -2.59 6.51
CA TYR A 77 8.52 -2.01 6.03
C TYR A 77 8.76 -0.94 4.97
N ILE A 78 9.73 -0.03 5.17
CA ILE A 78 10.08 1.00 4.19
C ILE A 78 10.54 0.35 2.88
N GLU A 79 11.39 -0.68 2.95
CA GLU A 79 11.86 -1.41 1.78
C GLU A 79 10.72 -2.13 1.06
N GLY A 80 9.84 -2.81 1.81
CA GLY A 80 8.65 -3.47 1.27
C GLY A 80 7.68 -2.50 0.60
N LEU A 81 7.50 -1.29 1.12
CA LEU A 81 6.67 -0.24 0.53
C LEU A 81 7.29 0.33 -0.77
N ARG A 82 8.61 0.38 -0.87
CA ARG A 82 9.33 0.86 -2.07
C ARG A 82 9.33 -0.15 -3.21
N PHE A 83 9.58 -1.41 -2.91
CA PHE A 83 9.89 -2.42 -3.91
C PHE A 83 8.83 -3.53 -4.01
N GLY A 84 7.92 -3.60 -3.05
CA GLY A 84 7.08 -4.77 -2.81
C GLY A 84 7.80 -5.79 -1.93
N SER A 85 7.03 -6.66 -1.28
CA SER A 85 7.56 -7.73 -0.43
C SER A 85 6.57 -8.89 -0.40
N SER A 86 7.02 -10.07 -0.79
CA SER A 86 6.22 -11.29 -0.69
C SER A 86 6.05 -11.75 0.76
N GLU A 87 7.04 -11.51 1.61
CA GLU A 87 7.00 -11.85 3.03
C GLU A 87 5.95 -11.02 3.79
N LEU A 88 5.86 -9.72 3.48
CA LEU A 88 4.90 -8.80 4.07
C LEU A 88 3.58 -8.73 3.27
N ASP A 89 3.49 -9.49 2.17
CA ASP A 89 2.38 -9.42 1.20
C ASP A 89 2.09 -7.98 0.76
N LEU A 90 3.17 -7.23 0.48
CA LEU A 90 3.10 -5.85 0.02
C LEU A 90 3.29 -5.77 -1.48
N VAL A 91 2.40 -5.04 -2.14
CA VAL A 91 2.53 -4.69 -3.54
C VAL A 91 3.24 -3.35 -3.67
N ARG A 92 4.11 -3.22 -4.66
CA ARG A 92 4.66 -1.92 -5.03
C ARG A 92 3.57 -1.07 -5.68
N LEU A 93 3.30 0.12 -5.14
CA LEU A 93 2.37 1.06 -5.77
C LEU A 93 3.04 1.71 -7.00
N ASP A 94 2.32 1.65 -8.12
CA ASP A 94 2.68 2.36 -9.36
C ASP A 94 2.15 3.80 -9.31
N ASN A 95 2.74 4.60 -8.42
CA ASN A 95 2.45 6.02 -8.23
C ASN A 95 3.77 6.76 -7.98
N ALA A 96 4.14 7.66 -8.89
CA ALA A 96 5.43 8.35 -8.86
C ALA A 96 5.61 9.20 -7.59
N ASP A 97 4.56 9.92 -7.17
CA ASP A 97 4.63 10.79 -6.00
C ASP A 97 4.83 9.97 -4.71
N PHE A 98 4.11 8.86 -4.59
CA PHE A 98 4.30 7.92 -3.48
C PHE A 98 5.72 7.35 -3.46
N GLN A 99 6.24 6.90 -4.61
CA GLN A 99 7.60 6.36 -4.68
C GLN A 99 8.68 7.40 -4.38
N THR A 100 8.45 8.65 -4.76
CA THR A 100 9.33 9.78 -4.39
C THR A 100 9.33 9.99 -2.89
N LYS A 101 8.16 9.99 -2.24
CA LYS A 101 8.06 10.10 -0.78
C LYS A 101 8.69 8.92 -0.06
N MET A 102 8.51 7.69 -0.55
CA MET A 102 9.14 6.51 0.03
C MET A 102 10.68 6.54 -0.09
N THR A 103 11.21 7.16 -1.15
CA THR A 103 12.65 7.37 -1.29
C THR A 103 13.17 8.39 -0.27
N ALA A 104 12.45 9.49 -0.07
CA ALA A 104 12.77 10.47 0.97
C ALA A 104 12.72 9.82 2.37
N LEU A 105 11.64 9.09 2.69
CA LEU A 105 11.50 8.37 3.95
C LEU A 105 12.65 7.41 4.24
N SER A 106 13.14 6.70 3.23
CA SER A 106 14.29 5.81 3.39
C SER A 106 15.55 6.58 3.83
N SER A 107 15.82 7.72 3.20
CA SER A 107 16.97 8.58 3.55
C SER A 107 16.79 9.22 4.93
N GLU A 108 15.60 9.74 5.23
CA GLU A 108 15.28 10.35 6.51
C GLU A 108 15.35 9.34 7.67
N PHE A 109 14.98 8.08 7.41
CA PHE A 109 15.08 7.01 8.40
C PHE A 109 16.55 6.67 8.72
N ASP A 110 17.44 6.66 7.73
CA ASP A 110 18.85 6.48 7.95
C ASP A 110 19.45 7.65 8.77
N ASP A 111 19.03 8.88 8.47
CA ASP A 111 19.41 10.06 9.25
C ASP A 111 18.89 10.00 10.69
N LEU A 112 17.66 9.49 10.88
CA LEU A 112 17.08 9.30 12.21
C LEU A 112 17.83 8.22 13.01
N ARG A 113 18.22 7.10 12.37
CA ARG A 113 19.04 6.06 13.00
C ARG A 113 20.38 6.59 13.49
N ASN A 114 21.03 7.43 12.68
CA ASN A 114 22.28 8.09 13.09
C ASN A 114 22.05 9.01 14.30
N GLU A 115 20.94 9.73 14.33
CA GLU A 115 20.59 10.61 15.46
C GLU A 115 20.30 9.82 16.75
N LEU A 116 19.65 8.64 16.65
CA LEU A 116 19.44 7.75 17.81
C LEU A 116 20.77 7.30 18.43
N ILE A 117 21.79 7.04 17.62
CA ILE A 117 23.15 6.73 18.13
C ILE A 117 23.71 7.92 18.92
N LEU A 118 23.50 9.16 18.44
CA LEU A 118 23.94 10.35 19.16
C LEU A 118 23.16 10.57 20.46
N VAL A 119 21.86 10.25 20.49
CA VAL A 119 21.05 10.27 21.71
C VAL A 119 21.65 9.37 22.80
N ARG A 120 22.09 8.17 22.44
CA ARG A 120 22.75 7.22 23.37
C ARG A 120 24.07 7.74 23.93
N GLN A 121 24.78 8.57 23.14
CA GLN A 121 26.09 9.10 23.53
C GLN A 121 26.02 10.39 24.33
N ARG A 122 25.07 11.28 24.05
CA ARG A 122 25.03 12.66 24.53
C ARG A 122 23.73 13.03 25.26
N GLY A 123 22.71 12.17 25.18
CA GLY A 123 21.36 12.49 25.63
C GLY A 123 20.55 13.25 24.57
N TYR A 124 19.24 13.14 24.66
CA TYR A 124 18.35 13.66 23.63
C TYR A 124 18.32 15.20 23.55
N THR A 125 18.63 15.90 24.65
CA THR A 125 18.64 17.37 24.72
C THR A 125 19.77 18.01 23.91
N GLU A 126 20.84 17.26 23.62
CA GLU A 126 22.00 17.72 22.85
C GLU A 126 21.96 17.22 21.39
N THR A 127 20.79 16.77 20.93
CA THR A 127 20.62 16.16 19.61
C THR A 127 19.42 16.77 18.87
N ALA A 128 19.33 16.52 17.57
CA ALA A 128 18.21 16.99 16.76
C ALA A 128 17.05 15.96 16.69
N ILE A 129 17.05 14.95 17.58
CA ILE A 129 16.13 13.80 17.49
C ILE A 129 14.66 14.22 17.43
N ILE A 130 14.24 15.20 18.22
CA ILE A 130 12.85 15.68 18.25
C ILE A 130 12.47 16.30 16.89
N ALA A 131 13.31 17.22 16.38
CA ALA A 131 13.04 17.89 15.10
C ALA A 131 13.06 16.90 13.93
N LYS A 132 14.01 15.97 13.91
CA LYS A 132 14.10 14.93 12.87
C LYS A 132 12.93 13.95 12.94
N SER A 133 12.50 13.54 14.14
CA SER A 133 11.35 12.65 14.29
C SER A 133 10.05 13.31 13.85
N GLU A 134 9.89 14.61 14.12
CA GLU A 134 8.72 15.37 13.68
C GLU A 134 8.70 15.51 12.15
N HIS A 135 9.84 15.83 11.53
CA HIS A 135 9.95 15.89 10.08
C HIS A 135 9.64 14.54 9.43
N PHE A 136 10.22 13.46 9.94
CA PHE A 136 9.94 12.10 9.49
C PHE A 136 8.44 11.73 9.62
N PHE A 137 7.81 12.13 10.73
CA PHE A 137 6.37 11.93 10.95
C PHE A 137 5.54 12.61 9.86
N GLN A 138 5.86 13.86 9.50
CA GLN A 138 5.18 14.61 8.45
C GLN A 138 5.34 13.93 7.08
N THR A 139 6.56 13.50 6.75
CA THR A 139 6.82 12.76 5.50
C THR A 139 6.06 11.42 5.46
N CYS A 140 5.92 10.73 6.60
CA CYS A 140 5.07 9.53 6.71
C CYS A 140 3.59 9.84 6.48
N ASP A 141 3.07 10.93 7.02
CA ASP A 141 1.68 11.36 6.82
C ASP A 141 1.39 11.64 5.35
N GLU A 142 2.29 12.35 4.67
CA GLU A 142 2.17 12.63 3.25
C GLU A 142 2.19 11.35 2.41
N ALA A 143 3.10 10.41 2.72
CA ALA A 143 3.16 9.12 2.04
C ALA A 143 1.87 8.29 2.27
N THR A 144 1.37 8.26 3.51
CA THR A 144 0.13 7.56 3.86
C THR A 144 -1.06 8.15 3.08
N ASN A 145 -1.19 9.48 3.05
CA ASN A 145 -2.25 10.15 2.29
C ASN A 145 -2.18 9.84 0.78
N LEU A 146 -0.99 9.82 0.19
CA LEU A 146 -0.82 9.44 -1.22
C LEU A 146 -1.26 7.99 -1.48
N ALA A 147 -0.95 7.07 -0.56
CA ALA A 147 -1.38 5.68 -0.65
C ALA A 147 -2.92 5.55 -0.50
N GLU A 148 -3.53 6.31 0.42
CA GLU A 148 -4.98 6.34 0.63
C GLU A 148 -5.71 6.86 -0.61
N VAL A 149 -5.28 7.99 -1.17
CA VAL A 149 -5.85 8.56 -2.40
C VAL A 149 -5.74 7.57 -3.58
N TYR A 150 -4.60 6.89 -3.69
CA TYR A 150 -4.41 5.86 -4.71
C TYR A 150 -5.36 4.66 -4.49
N SER A 151 -5.51 4.20 -3.26
CA SER A 151 -6.42 3.11 -2.89
C SER A 151 -7.90 3.47 -3.17
N GLN A 152 -8.32 4.68 -2.81
CA GLN A 152 -9.69 5.16 -3.06
C GLN A 152 -10.02 5.23 -4.55
N LYS A 153 -9.10 5.71 -5.39
CA LYS A 153 -9.29 5.71 -6.85
C LYS A 153 -9.52 4.30 -7.41
N ARG A 154 -8.84 3.30 -6.86
CA ARG A 154 -9.03 1.88 -7.24
C ARG A 154 -10.38 1.34 -6.77
N ALA A 155 -10.81 1.68 -5.55
CA ALA A 155 -12.10 1.28 -5.00
C ALA A 155 -13.28 1.89 -5.82
N THR A 156 -13.18 3.15 -6.20
CA THR A 156 -14.18 3.83 -7.04
C THR A 156 -14.30 3.16 -8.42
N ALA A 157 -13.20 2.68 -8.99
CA ALA A 157 -13.23 1.95 -10.26
C ALA A 157 -13.99 0.61 -10.14
N LEU A 158 -13.90 -0.07 -8.99
CA LEU A 158 -14.68 -1.28 -8.72
C LEU A 158 -16.19 -0.98 -8.60
N ASP A 159 -16.55 0.04 -7.83
CA ASP A 159 -17.93 0.49 -7.65
C ASP A 159 -18.60 0.86 -9.00
N PHE A 160 -17.85 1.49 -9.90
CA PHE A 160 -18.30 1.75 -11.26
C PHE A 160 -18.54 0.47 -12.07
N LEU A 161 -17.63 -0.51 -12.01
CA LEU A 161 -17.79 -1.79 -12.69
C LEU A 161 -18.99 -2.57 -12.14
N GLU A 162 -19.20 -2.57 -10.83
CA GLU A 162 -20.36 -3.20 -10.20
C GLU A 162 -21.67 -2.62 -10.73
N LYS A 163 -21.78 -1.31 -10.86
CA LYS A 163 -22.96 -0.61 -11.40
C LYS A 163 -23.19 -0.83 -12.88
N VAL A 164 -22.18 -1.21 -13.64
CA VAL A 164 -22.30 -1.52 -15.08
C VAL A 164 -22.75 -2.97 -15.29
N VAL A 165 -22.46 -3.86 -14.34
CA VAL A 165 -22.74 -5.31 -14.44
C VAL A 165 -24.12 -5.67 -13.86
N LEU A 166 -24.66 -4.84 -12.94
CA LEU A 166 -26.01 -4.98 -12.36
C LEU A 166 -27.05 -4.25 -13.24
#